data_f8cf717548ae63210082df1e6093a98f
#
_entry.id   f8cf717548ae63210082df1e6093a98f
#
_cell.length_a   1.000
_cell.length_b   1.000
_cell.length_c   1.000
_cell.angle_alpha   90.00
_cell.angle_beta   90.00
_cell.angle_gamma   90.00
#
_symmetry.space_group_name_H-M   'P 1'
#
loop_
_entity.id
_entity.type
_entity.pdbx_description
1 polymer ?
#
loop_
_entity_poly.entity_id
_entity_poly.type
_entity_poly.pdbx_seq_one_letter_code
_entity_poly.pdbx_strand_id
1 'polypeptide(L)'
;MKTIPTRIPMDCCQIDKQLYPVQELADIHPGGAFWVELFAGRDATHAFLSYHRRRFPHEKVRDEYHILVRSEQREKEQREKVLEDALGLDKDYLELCEEVKRVVPVQKSFATFGYFVKTFCLLASSFSLEYWMHMTDTYDWKYTSILGLLFALIGMNIHHDANHGAISRHAWINHTLGSINNWIGGSAIDWIHQHVVQHHLYCNDMNHDPDAMGNIIVRLNASNEWNGIHRYQHLHIFLLFAVFGLFYSVKGFVDNVYNWSHTDYSPIIVKKYMRSETIRTGMGLSRWIILPMWGWWRGGAEGAP
;
A
#
# COMPACT_ATOMS: atom_id res chain seq x y z
N MET A 1 34.21 -9.04 -18.70
CA MET A 1 33.05 -9.25 -17.82
C MET A 1 32.71 -7.92 -17.17
N LYS A 2 31.71 -7.20 -17.65
CA LYS A 2 31.13 -6.09 -16.88
C LYS A 2 30.21 -6.72 -15.83
N THR A 3 30.62 -6.62 -14.59
CA THR A 3 29.81 -7.03 -13.44
C THR A 3 28.47 -6.30 -13.52
N ILE A 4 27.37 -7.06 -13.44
CA ILE A 4 26.03 -6.51 -13.19
C ILE A 4 26.20 -5.60 -11.98
N PRO A 5 25.76 -4.33 -12.02
CA PRO A 5 25.90 -3.47 -10.87
C PRO A 5 25.19 -4.13 -9.70
N THR A 6 25.88 -4.32 -8.59
CA THR A 6 25.35 -4.90 -7.36
C THR A 6 24.23 -4.06 -6.76
N ARG A 7 23.94 -2.90 -7.34
CA ARG A 7 22.89 -1.98 -6.90
C ARG A 7 22.22 -1.34 -8.11
N ILE A 8 20.89 -1.40 -8.15
CA ILE A 8 20.07 -0.74 -9.16
C ILE A 8 20.18 0.78 -8.96
N PRO A 9 20.50 1.57 -10.04
CA PRO A 9 20.53 3.02 -9.95
C PRO A 9 19.19 3.60 -9.49
N MET A 10 19.24 4.68 -8.70
CA MET A 10 18.03 5.27 -8.09
C MET A 10 17.12 6.01 -9.07
N ASP A 11 17.59 6.28 -10.27
CA ASP A 11 16.85 6.84 -11.40
C ASP A 11 16.29 5.77 -12.34
N CYS A 12 16.55 4.50 -12.05
CA CYS A 12 16.08 3.35 -12.81
C CYS A 12 15.24 2.40 -11.92
N CYS A 13 14.36 1.62 -12.53
CA CYS A 13 13.83 0.40 -11.96
C CYS A 13 14.25 -0.79 -12.81
N GLN A 14 14.33 -1.97 -12.22
CA GLN A 14 14.64 -3.19 -12.94
C GLN A 14 13.36 -3.98 -13.18
N ILE A 15 13.15 -4.45 -14.41
CA ILE A 15 12.08 -5.40 -14.76
C ILE A 15 12.73 -6.47 -15.62
N ASP A 16 12.60 -7.73 -15.20
CA ASP A 16 13.16 -8.89 -15.94
C ASP A 16 14.66 -8.69 -16.24
N LYS A 17 15.44 -8.30 -15.20
CA LYS A 17 16.90 -8.02 -15.28
C LYS A 17 17.30 -6.87 -16.22
N GLN A 18 16.34 -6.13 -16.77
CA GLN A 18 16.57 -4.93 -17.58
C GLN A 18 16.31 -3.67 -16.77
N LEU A 19 17.15 -2.65 -16.98
CA LEU A 19 16.99 -1.36 -16.33
C LEU A 19 16.15 -0.43 -17.23
N TYR A 20 15.19 0.24 -16.61
CA TYR A 20 14.32 1.21 -17.25
C TYR A 20 14.42 2.55 -16.53
N PRO A 21 14.56 3.68 -17.25
CA PRO A 21 14.51 5.00 -16.63
C PRO A 21 13.15 5.25 -16.01
N VAL A 22 13.16 5.56 -14.72
CA VAL A 22 11.91 5.75 -13.97
C VAL A 22 11.11 6.92 -14.52
N GLN A 23 11.76 8.04 -14.86
CA GLN A 23 11.06 9.24 -15.33
C GLN A 23 10.33 8.98 -16.65
N GLU A 24 10.99 8.40 -17.63
CA GLU A 24 10.41 8.12 -18.95
C GLU A 24 9.24 7.13 -18.86
N LEU A 25 9.42 6.07 -18.05
CA LEU A 25 8.37 5.08 -17.83
C LEU A 25 7.19 5.68 -17.05
N ALA A 26 7.44 6.56 -16.08
CA ALA A 26 6.43 7.22 -15.28
C ALA A 26 5.54 8.17 -16.11
N ASP A 27 6.11 8.87 -17.08
CA ASP A 27 5.40 9.85 -17.91
C ASP A 27 4.32 9.20 -18.80
N ILE A 28 4.50 7.92 -19.14
CA ILE A 28 3.56 7.20 -20.00
C ILE A 28 2.76 6.11 -19.29
N HIS A 29 3.04 5.85 -18.02
CA HIS A 29 2.43 4.75 -17.30
C HIS A 29 0.92 4.97 -17.10
N PRO A 30 0.03 4.10 -17.64
CA PRO A 30 -1.41 4.32 -17.57
C PRO A 30 -1.98 4.26 -16.15
N GLY A 31 -1.29 3.59 -15.22
CA GLY A 31 -1.62 3.55 -13.78
C GLY A 31 -1.20 4.81 -13.02
N GLY A 32 -0.48 5.73 -13.67
CA GLY A 32 0.07 6.94 -13.07
C GLY A 32 1.55 6.79 -12.67
N ALA A 33 2.25 7.93 -12.62
CA ALA A 33 3.67 8.01 -12.34
C ALA A 33 4.08 7.42 -10.99
N PHE A 34 3.25 7.60 -9.97
CA PHE A 34 3.51 7.16 -8.60
C PHE A 34 3.95 5.70 -8.50
N TRP A 35 3.29 4.80 -9.22
CA TRP A 35 3.58 3.37 -9.16
C TRP A 35 4.96 3.01 -9.72
N VAL A 36 5.41 3.70 -10.76
CA VAL A 36 6.76 3.52 -11.32
C VAL A 36 7.80 4.12 -10.39
N GLU A 37 7.57 5.31 -9.89
CA GLU A 37 8.46 6.05 -9.00
C GLU A 37 8.69 5.33 -7.66
N LEU A 38 7.69 4.55 -7.21
CA LEU A 38 7.76 3.72 -6.02
C LEU A 38 8.87 2.66 -6.12
N PHE A 39 9.13 2.17 -7.34
CA PHE A 39 10.14 1.16 -7.62
C PHE A 39 11.49 1.72 -8.09
N ALA A 40 11.73 3.02 -7.99
CA ALA A 40 13.03 3.60 -8.27
C ALA A 40 14.13 2.99 -7.39
N GLY A 41 15.21 2.50 -8.01
CA GLY A 41 16.30 1.81 -7.33
C GLY A 41 16.00 0.36 -6.92
N ARG A 42 14.89 -0.23 -7.40
CA ARG A 42 14.42 -1.56 -7.01
C ARG A 42 14.14 -2.47 -8.20
N ASP A 43 14.12 -3.77 -7.92
CA ASP A 43 13.58 -4.77 -8.83
C ASP A 43 12.04 -4.78 -8.75
N ALA A 44 11.40 -4.42 -9.83
CA ALA A 44 9.95 -4.37 -9.98
C ALA A 44 9.38 -5.58 -10.74
N THR A 45 10.19 -6.61 -11.02
CA THR A 45 9.79 -7.75 -11.87
C THR A 45 8.52 -8.41 -11.36
N HIS A 46 8.50 -8.81 -10.10
CA HIS A 46 7.33 -9.49 -9.53
C HIS A 46 6.10 -8.57 -9.43
N ALA A 47 6.30 -7.30 -9.04
CA ALA A 47 5.23 -6.32 -9.04
C ALA A 47 4.66 -6.12 -10.44
N PHE A 48 5.53 -5.97 -11.45
CA PHE A 48 5.12 -5.84 -12.84
C PHE A 48 4.25 -7.03 -13.28
N LEU A 49 4.70 -8.25 -13.05
CA LEU A 49 3.97 -9.47 -13.41
C LEU A 49 2.62 -9.58 -12.68
N SER A 50 2.57 -9.18 -11.41
CA SER A 50 1.35 -9.27 -10.60
C SER A 50 0.27 -8.28 -11.03
N TYR A 51 0.65 -7.06 -11.42
CA TYR A 51 -0.30 -6.00 -11.75
C TYR A 51 -0.63 -5.90 -13.24
N HIS A 52 0.24 -6.37 -14.14
CA HIS A 52 0.04 -6.31 -15.58
C HIS A 52 -0.58 -7.59 -16.14
N ARG A 53 -1.78 -7.91 -15.69
CA ARG A 53 -2.57 -9.08 -16.17
C ARG A 53 -2.87 -9.08 -17.66
N ARG A 54 -2.96 -7.92 -18.28
CA ARG A 54 -2.96 -7.80 -19.74
C ARG A 54 -1.51 -7.95 -20.17
N ARG A 55 -1.28 -8.70 -21.25
CA ARG A 55 -0.01 -8.61 -21.95
C ARG A 55 0.27 -7.13 -22.20
N PHE A 56 0.87 -6.49 -21.21
CA PHE A 56 1.68 -5.34 -21.54
C PHE A 56 2.75 -5.96 -22.40
N PRO A 57 2.86 -5.59 -23.68
CA PRO A 57 3.84 -6.24 -24.51
C PRO A 57 5.19 -5.92 -23.85
N HIS A 58 5.81 -6.92 -23.22
CA HIS A 58 7.24 -6.88 -22.88
C HIS A 58 8.04 -6.34 -24.06
N GLU A 59 7.62 -6.67 -25.25
CA GLU A 59 8.13 -6.18 -26.53
C GLU A 59 7.95 -4.66 -26.71
N LYS A 60 6.79 -4.08 -26.38
CA LYS A 60 6.56 -2.63 -26.51
C LYS A 60 7.33 -1.81 -25.49
N VAL A 61 7.44 -2.30 -24.25
CA VAL A 61 8.32 -1.69 -23.25
C VAL A 61 9.78 -1.85 -23.68
N ARG A 62 10.14 -2.99 -24.30
CA ARG A 62 11.48 -3.19 -24.88
C ARG A 62 11.73 -2.25 -26.04
N ASP A 63 10.81 -2.11 -26.96
CA ASP A 63 10.99 -1.37 -28.21
C ASP A 63 10.98 0.15 -27.99
N GLU A 64 10.15 0.65 -27.07
CA GLU A 64 10.05 2.07 -26.76
C GLU A 64 11.13 2.56 -25.79
N TYR A 65 11.73 1.67 -24.96
CA TYR A 65 12.68 2.01 -23.89
C TYR A 65 14.08 1.41 -24.07
N HIS A 66 14.40 0.87 -25.22
CA HIS A 66 15.72 0.29 -25.54
C HIS A 66 16.89 1.29 -25.58
N ILE A 67 16.69 2.52 -25.12
CA ILE A 67 17.66 3.60 -25.30
C ILE A 67 18.92 3.42 -24.43
N LEU A 68 18.90 2.61 -23.38
CA LEU A 68 20.01 2.58 -22.41
C LEU A 68 20.84 1.29 -22.38
N VAL A 69 20.49 0.26 -23.10
CA VAL A 69 21.32 -0.98 -23.10
C VAL A 69 21.68 -1.38 -24.53
N ARG A 70 22.60 -0.63 -25.13
CA ARG A 70 23.40 -1.15 -26.23
C ARG A 70 24.43 -2.13 -25.69
N SER A 71 24.08 -3.38 -25.62
CA SER A 71 25.04 -4.47 -25.49
C SER A 71 24.59 -5.68 -26.26
N GLU A 72 25.33 -5.94 -27.26
CA GLU A 72 25.69 -7.10 -28.07
C GLU A 72 24.89 -8.42 -27.91
N GLN A 73 24.68 -9.03 -29.07
CA GLN A 73 23.99 -10.28 -29.37
C GLN A 73 24.31 -11.50 -28.47
N ARG A 74 25.47 -11.51 -27.80
CA ARG A 74 25.87 -12.57 -26.85
C ARG A 74 25.09 -12.55 -25.51
N GLU A 75 24.55 -11.42 -25.14
CA GLU A 75 23.72 -11.31 -23.94
C GLU A 75 22.31 -11.87 -24.14
N LYS A 76 21.84 -11.94 -25.39
CA LYS A 76 20.51 -12.46 -25.73
C LYS A 76 20.39 -13.96 -25.46
N GLU A 77 21.38 -14.75 -25.86
CA GLU A 77 21.41 -16.21 -25.65
C GLU A 77 21.59 -16.56 -24.17
N GLN A 78 22.37 -15.77 -23.44
CA GLN A 78 22.55 -15.96 -22.00
C GLN A 78 21.34 -15.47 -21.19
N ARG A 79 20.58 -14.51 -21.71
CA ARG A 79 19.29 -14.04 -21.16
C ARG A 79 18.17 -15.04 -21.34
N GLU A 80 18.07 -15.68 -22.51
CA GLU A 80 17.07 -16.73 -22.76
C GLU A 80 17.26 -17.90 -21.80
N LYS A 81 18.48 -18.33 -21.55
CA LYS A 81 18.77 -19.42 -20.61
C LYS A 81 18.53 -19.04 -19.14
N VAL A 82 18.84 -17.81 -18.74
CA VAL A 82 18.56 -17.30 -17.39
C VAL A 82 17.08 -17.02 -17.21
N LEU A 83 16.36 -16.65 -18.26
CA LEU A 83 14.91 -16.49 -18.25
C LEU A 83 14.20 -17.85 -18.16
N GLU A 84 14.68 -18.88 -18.83
CA GLU A 84 14.19 -20.26 -18.68
C GLU A 84 14.40 -20.78 -17.25
N ASP A 85 15.56 -20.50 -16.64
CA ASP A 85 15.84 -20.89 -15.24
C ASP A 85 14.98 -20.09 -14.24
N ALA A 86 14.75 -18.79 -14.47
CA ALA A 86 13.87 -17.96 -13.66
C ALA A 86 12.38 -18.31 -13.90
N LEU A 87 11.97 -18.54 -15.13
CA LEU A 87 10.64 -19.01 -15.48
C LEU A 87 10.37 -20.42 -14.94
N GLY A 88 11.39 -21.26 -14.79
CA GLY A 88 11.27 -22.58 -14.17
C GLY A 88 10.86 -22.51 -12.69
N LEU A 89 11.32 -21.48 -11.96
CA LEU A 89 10.91 -21.23 -10.57
C LEU A 89 9.50 -20.63 -10.47
N ASP A 90 9.10 -19.82 -11.45
CA ASP A 90 7.80 -19.15 -11.48
C ASP A 90 6.76 -19.84 -12.39
N LYS A 91 7.06 -21.04 -12.92
CA LYS A 91 6.19 -21.75 -13.86
C LYS A 91 4.79 -21.97 -13.31
N ASP A 92 4.69 -22.42 -12.08
CA ASP A 92 3.41 -22.68 -11.39
C ASP A 92 2.61 -21.38 -11.22
N TYR A 93 3.31 -20.27 -10.93
CA TYR A 93 2.69 -18.94 -10.85
C TYR A 93 2.15 -18.48 -12.21
N LEU A 94 2.91 -18.65 -13.29
CA LEU A 94 2.49 -18.27 -14.64
C LEU A 94 1.32 -19.13 -15.11
N GLU A 95 1.33 -20.44 -14.85
CA GLU A 95 0.21 -21.33 -15.13
C GLU A 95 -1.05 -20.91 -14.35
N LEU A 96 -0.91 -20.56 -13.07
CA LEU A 96 -2.00 -20.01 -12.27
C LEU A 96 -2.54 -18.69 -12.85
N CYS A 97 -1.65 -17.79 -13.28
CA CYS A 97 -2.05 -16.54 -13.92
C CYS A 97 -2.87 -16.76 -15.19
N GLU A 98 -2.48 -17.70 -16.05
CA GLU A 98 -3.24 -18.03 -17.26
C GLU A 98 -4.60 -18.66 -16.93
N GLU A 99 -4.66 -19.51 -15.92
CA GLU A 99 -5.91 -20.11 -15.45
C GLU A 99 -6.86 -19.04 -14.89
N VAL A 100 -6.34 -18.12 -14.08
CA VAL A 100 -7.12 -16.99 -13.55
C VAL A 100 -7.64 -16.09 -14.69
N LYS A 101 -6.82 -15.82 -15.73
CA LYS A 101 -7.27 -15.05 -16.90
C LYS A 101 -8.40 -15.73 -17.64
N ARG A 102 -8.37 -17.07 -17.72
CA ARG A 102 -9.40 -17.86 -18.37
C ARG A 102 -10.74 -17.83 -17.62
N VAL A 103 -10.68 -17.91 -16.27
CA VAL A 103 -11.87 -17.97 -15.41
C VAL A 103 -12.44 -16.57 -15.14
N VAL A 104 -11.57 -15.57 -14.95
CA VAL A 104 -11.95 -14.18 -14.66
C VAL A 104 -11.53 -13.27 -15.81
N PRO A 105 -12.43 -13.01 -16.78
CA PRO A 105 -12.14 -12.08 -17.86
C PRO A 105 -11.78 -10.69 -17.32
N VAL A 106 -10.90 -9.99 -18.03
CA VAL A 106 -10.42 -8.66 -17.62
C VAL A 106 -11.55 -7.65 -17.40
N GLN A 107 -12.65 -7.78 -18.17
CA GLN A 107 -13.83 -6.92 -18.03
C GLN A 107 -14.53 -7.10 -16.67
N LYS A 108 -14.38 -8.26 -16.06
CA LYS A 108 -14.94 -8.60 -14.73
C LYS A 108 -13.93 -8.45 -13.59
N SER A 109 -12.72 -7.96 -13.87
CA SER A 109 -11.65 -7.79 -12.87
C SER A 109 -11.76 -6.49 -12.06
N PHE A 110 -12.72 -5.64 -12.37
CA PHE A 110 -12.94 -4.37 -11.66
C PHE A 110 -14.25 -4.39 -10.88
N ALA A 111 -14.39 -3.41 -9.99
CA ALA A 111 -15.55 -3.28 -9.14
C ALA A 111 -16.86 -3.22 -9.94
N THR A 112 -17.88 -3.89 -9.41
CA THR A 112 -19.25 -3.90 -9.96
C THR A 112 -20.02 -2.67 -9.52
N PHE A 113 -21.16 -2.40 -10.14
CA PHE A 113 -22.08 -1.37 -9.67
C PHE A 113 -22.47 -1.56 -8.18
N GLY A 114 -22.76 -2.80 -7.77
CA GLY A 114 -23.06 -3.10 -6.36
C GLY A 114 -21.92 -2.76 -5.39
N TYR A 115 -20.65 -2.89 -5.85
CA TYR A 115 -19.49 -2.44 -5.06
C TYR A 115 -19.50 -0.91 -4.86
N PHE A 116 -19.80 -0.13 -5.89
CA PHE A 116 -19.89 1.33 -5.75
C PHE A 116 -21.06 1.76 -4.85
N VAL A 117 -22.20 1.06 -4.91
CA VAL A 117 -23.30 1.29 -3.96
C VAL A 117 -22.85 1.00 -2.52
N LYS A 118 -22.20 -0.15 -2.28
CA LYS A 118 -21.62 -0.48 -0.97
C LYS A 118 -20.65 0.61 -0.51
N THR A 119 -19.73 1.04 -1.39
CA THR A 119 -18.75 2.10 -1.10
C THR A 119 -19.45 3.39 -0.69
N PHE A 120 -20.42 3.82 -1.47
CA PHE A 120 -21.21 5.02 -1.16
C PHE A 120 -21.93 4.90 0.20
N CYS A 121 -22.58 3.78 0.47
CA CYS A 121 -23.27 3.57 1.74
C CYS A 121 -22.31 3.60 2.94
N LEU A 122 -21.14 2.95 2.84
CA LEU A 122 -20.14 2.97 3.91
C LEU A 122 -19.61 4.38 4.17
N LEU A 123 -19.24 5.11 3.12
CA LEU A 123 -18.75 6.48 3.24
C LEU A 123 -19.83 7.42 3.77
N ALA A 124 -21.03 7.39 3.20
CA ALA A 124 -22.16 8.23 3.63
C ALA A 124 -22.52 7.95 5.09
N SER A 125 -22.59 6.69 5.50
CA SER A 125 -22.90 6.32 6.89
C SER A 125 -21.81 6.82 7.85
N SER A 126 -20.53 6.65 7.50
CA SER A 126 -19.46 7.08 8.39
C SER A 126 -19.40 8.61 8.51
N PHE A 127 -19.50 9.35 7.40
CA PHE A 127 -19.53 10.80 7.42
C PHE A 127 -20.76 11.35 8.16
N SER A 128 -21.94 10.76 7.94
CA SER A 128 -23.16 11.19 8.60
C SER A 128 -23.11 10.94 10.10
N LEU A 129 -22.64 9.76 10.52
CA LEU A 129 -22.50 9.42 11.94
C LEU A 129 -21.48 10.34 12.61
N GLU A 130 -20.31 10.53 12.01
CA GLU A 130 -19.27 11.40 12.56
C GLU A 130 -19.75 12.85 12.67
N TYR A 131 -20.38 13.38 11.60
CA TYR A 131 -20.96 14.72 11.60
C TYR A 131 -22.01 14.88 12.68
N TRP A 132 -22.92 13.91 12.81
CA TRP A 132 -23.96 13.93 13.84
C TRP A 132 -23.36 13.90 15.26
N MET A 133 -22.35 13.05 15.51
CA MET A 133 -21.65 12.98 16.80
C MET A 133 -21.03 14.33 17.17
N HIS A 134 -20.43 15.02 16.21
CA HIS A 134 -19.86 16.35 16.45
C HIS A 134 -20.90 17.44 16.68
N MET A 135 -22.00 17.38 15.95
CA MET A 135 -23.07 18.40 16.10
C MET A 135 -23.85 18.27 17.40
N THR A 136 -23.89 17.05 17.97
CA THR A 136 -24.65 16.76 19.19
C THR A 136 -23.76 16.55 20.41
N ASP A 137 -22.43 16.67 20.27
CA ASP A 137 -21.42 16.35 21.29
C ASP A 137 -21.62 14.94 21.91
N THR A 138 -22.10 13.99 21.09
CA THR A 138 -22.43 12.65 21.54
C THR A 138 -21.28 11.69 21.20
N TYR A 139 -20.38 11.45 22.16
CA TYR A 139 -19.19 10.58 22.01
C TYR A 139 -19.27 9.32 22.87
N ASP A 140 -20.47 8.78 23.10
CA ASP A 140 -20.56 7.58 23.89
C ASP A 140 -19.97 6.36 23.15
N TRP A 141 -19.63 5.33 23.91
CA TRP A 141 -18.93 4.15 23.41
C TRP A 141 -19.69 3.42 22.30
N LYS A 142 -21.04 3.50 22.25
CA LYS A 142 -21.86 2.81 21.24
C LYS A 142 -21.61 3.41 19.84
N TYR A 143 -21.71 4.73 19.74
CA TYR A 143 -21.52 5.43 18.47
C TYR A 143 -20.07 5.43 18.02
N THR A 144 -19.13 5.57 18.96
CA THR A 144 -17.69 5.47 18.65
C THR A 144 -17.33 4.07 18.18
N SER A 145 -17.93 3.00 18.74
CA SER A 145 -17.70 1.63 18.28
C SER A 145 -18.29 1.39 16.88
N ILE A 146 -19.48 1.92 16.60
CA ILE A 146 -20.09 1.82 15.26
C ILE A 146 -19.22 2.58 14.24
N LEU A 147 -18.75 3.78 14.57
CA LEU A 147 -17.87 4.55 13.70
C LEU A 147 -16.54 3.82 13.45
N GLY A 148 -15.95 3.23 14.50
CA GLY A 148 -14.74 2.40 14.39
C GLY A 148 -14.94 1.19 13.48
N LEU A 149 -16.10 0.51 13.57
CA LEU A 149 -16.44 -0.58 12.66
C LEU A 149 -16.58 -0.10 11.22
N LEU A 150 -17.22 1.04 10.99
CA LEU A 150 -17.32 1.63 9.65
C LEU A 150 -15.95 1.96 9.08
N PHE A 151 -15.04 2.53 9.88
CA PHE A 151 -13.67 2.81 9.46
C PHE A 151 -12.88 1.53 9.16
N ALA A 152 -13.04 0.48 9.95
CA ALA A 152 -12.43 -0.81 9.66
C ALA A 152 -12.94 -1.38 8.33
N LEU A 153 -14.25 -1.32 8.07
CA LEU A 153 -14.84 -1.76 6.80
C LEU A 153 -14.37 -0.91 5.61
N ILE A 154 -14.20 0.41 5.79
CA ILE A 154 -13.65 1.30 4.77
C ILE A 154 -12.19 0.94 4.49
N GLY A 155 -11.37 0.74 5.53
CA GLY A 155 -9.97 0.35 5.40
C GLY A 155 -9.80 -0.99 4.70
N MET A 156 -10.50 -2.01 5.16
CA MET A 156 -10.37 -3.38 4.64
C MET A 156 -10.96 -3.58 3.23
N ASN A 157 -11.90 -2.74 2.81
CA ASN A 157 -12.54 -2.88 1.50
C ASN A 157 -12.11 -1.77 0.54
N ILE A 158 -12.46 -0.51 0.86
CA ILE A 158 -12.37 0.58 -0.11
C ILE A 158 -10.91 1.00 -0.30
N HIS A 159 -10.24 1.34 0.80
CA HIS A 159 -8.84 1.73 0.79
C HIS A 159 -7.93 0.62 0.25
N HIS A 160 -8.09 -0.59 0.77
CA HIS A 160 -7.32 -1.77 0.38
C HIS A 160 -7.44 -2.04 -1.12
N ASP A 161 -8.67 -2.23 -1.62
CA ASP A 161 -8.92 -2.59 -3.02
C ASP A 161 -8.51 -1.47 -3.98
N ALA A 162 -8.67 -0.21 -3.58
CA ALA A 162 -8.24 0.95 -4.36
C ALA A 162 -6.71 1.01 -4.51
N ASN A 163 -5.97 0.77 -3.44
CA ASN A 163 -4.51 0.78 -3.48
C ASN A 163 -3.93 -0.46 -4.18
N HIS A 164 -4.72 -1.51 -4.38
CA HIS A 164 -4.41 -2.59 -5.30
C HIS A 164 -4.81 -2.29 -6.76
N GLY A 165 -5.32 -1.10 -7.06
CA GLY A 165 -5.78 -0.75 -8.41
C GLY A 165 -7.00 -1.55 -8.88
N ALA A 166 -7.71 -2.23 -7.98
CA ALA A 166 -8.74 -3.22 -8.30
C ALA A 166 -10.14 -2.61 -8.50
N ILE A 167 -10.37 -1.35 -8.08
CA ILE A 167 -11.71 -0.75 -8.16
C ILE A 167 -12.03 -0.28 -9.57
N SER A 168 -11.10 0.40 -10.25
CA SER A 168 -11.38 1.02 -11.52
C SER A 168 -10.20 0.96 -12.49
N ARG A 169 -10.53 1.01 -13.81
CA ARG A 169 -9.53 1.23 -14.87
C ARG A 169 -8.91 2.62 -14.83
N HIS A 170 -9.60 3.58 -14.21
CA HIS A 170 -9.15 4.95 -14.10
C HIS A 170 -8.31 5.12 -12.83
N ALA A 171 -7.03 5.39 -13.01
CA ALA A 171 -6.07 5.53 -11.91
C ALA A 171 -6.51 6.57 -10.87
N TRP A 172 -7.12 7.68 -11.29
CA TRP A 172 -7.58 8.73 -10.40
C TRP A 172 -8.66 8.25 -9.40
N ILE A 173 -9.54 7.31 -9.81
CA ILE A 173 -10.56 6.73 -8.92
C ILE A 173 -9.88 5.90 -7.83
N ASN A 174 -8.95 5.03 -8.24
CA ASN A 174 -8.19 4.21 -7.28
C ASN A 174 -7.38 5.11 -6.34
N HIS A 175 -6.71 6.14 -6.85
CA HIS A 175 -5.94 7.06 -6.03
C HIS A 175 -6.81 7.83 -5.03
N THR A 176 -7.96 8.33 -5.46
CA THR A 176 -8.89 9.07 -4.59
C THR A 176 -9.44 8.16 -3.49
N LEU A 177 -9.91 6.97 -3.83
CA LEU A 177 -10.45 6.03 -2.85
C LEU A 177 -9.35 5.41 -1.97
N GLY A 178 -8.15 5.21 -2.50
CA GLY A 178 -6.98 4.73 -1.75
C GLY A 178 -6.50 5.73 -0.69
N SER A 179 -6.56 7.04 -1.00
CA SER A 179 -6.16 8.09 -0.07
C SER A 179 -7.14 8.30 1.10
N ILE A 180 -8.26 7.58 1.13
CA ILE A 180 -9.19 7.63 2.26
C ILE A 180 -8.57 7.10 3.56
N ASN A 181 -7.45 6.37 3.47
CA ASN A 181 -6.66 5.97 4.62
C ASN A 181 -6.23 7.16 5.47
N ASN A 182 -5.88 8.27 4.85
CA ASN A 182 -5.52 9.49 5.57
C ASN A 182 -6.71 10.05 6.38
N TRP A 183 -7.95 9.84 5.90
CA TRP A 183 -9.15 10.21 6.63
C TRP A 183 -9.39 9.32 7.85
N ILE A 184 -9.24 8.00 7.72
CA ILE A 184 -9.48 7.07 8.84
C ILE A 184 -8.32 6.99 9.83
N GLY A 185 -7.21 7.71 9.59
CA GLY A 185 -6.13 7.91 10.55
C GLY A 185 -4.81 7.23 10.18
N GLY A 186 -4.65 6.68 8.96
CA GLY A 186 -3.39 6.11 8.48
C GLY A 186 -2.71 6.97 7.42
N SER A 187 -1.51 6.58 7.01
CA SER A 187 -0.83 7.10 5.82
C SER A 187 -1.08 6.15 4.65
N ALA A 188 -1.59 6.68 3.54
CA ALA A 188 -1.84 5.87 2.36
C ALA A 188 -0.53 5.41 1.71
N ILE A 189 0.50 6.26 1.68
CA ILE A 189 1.80 5.93 1.10
C ILE A 189 2.54 4.90 1.96
N ASP A 190 2.55 5.04 3.29
CA ASP A 190 3.17 4.08 4.19
C ASP A 190 2.51 2.71 4.07
N TRP A 191 1.18 2.70 3.98
CA TRP A 191 0.43 1.47 3.79
C TRP A 191 0.77 0.79 2.45
N ILE A 192 0.84 1.55 1.35
CA ILE A 192 1.24 1.02 0.04
C ILE A 192 2.65 0.45 0.12
N HIS A 193 3.57 1.16 0.75
CA HIS A 193 4.95 0.69 0.89
C HIS A 193 5.00 -0.60 1.72
N GLN A 194 4.39 -0.62 2.88
CA GLN A 194 4.36 -1.79 3.76
C GLN A 194 3.64 -2.96 3.10
N HIS A 195 2.42 -2.74 2.61
CA HIS A 195 1.53 -3.82 2.17
C HIS A 195 1.83 -4.28 0.74
N VAL A 196 2.00 -3.35 -0.22
CA VAL A 196 2.18 -3.69 -1.63
C VAL A 196 3.63 -3.98 -1.96
N VAL A 197 4.59 -3.19 -1.44
CA VAL A 197 6.01 -3.33 -1.78
C VAL A 197 6.72 -4.34 -0.89
N GLN A 198 6.45 -4.35 0.42
CA GLN A 198 7.13 -5.26 1.33
C GLN A 198 6.36 -6.58 1.49
N HIS A 199 5.12 -6.54 2.00
CA HIS A 199 4.38 -7.77 2.28
C HIS A 199 4.10 -8.60 1.01
N HIS A 200 3.48 -8.05 -0.03
CA HIS A 200 3.11 -8.83 -1.22
C HIS A 200 4.30 -9.34 -2.04
N LEU A 201 5.43 -8.63 -2.07
CA LEU A 201 6.60 -9.09 -2.82
C LEU A 201 7.48 -10.05 -2.02
N TYR A 202 7.45 -9.97 -0.69
CA TYR A 202 8.31 -10.75 0.20
C TYR A 202 7.51 -11.56 1.23
N CYS A 203 6.31 -11.97 0.88
CA CYS A 203 5.38 -12.66 1.77
C CYS A 203 6.06 -13.78 2.57
N ASN A 204 5.99 -13.67 3.91
CA ASN A 204 6.64 -14.54 4.89
C ASN A 204 8.19 -14.51 4.92
N ASP A 205 8.84 -13.59 4.22
CA ASP A 205 10.28 -13.35 4.39
C ASP A 205 10.52 -12.57 5.70
N MET A 206 11.26 -13.19 6.62
CA MET A 206 11.52 -12.62 7.94
C MET A 206 12.34 -11.33 7.94
N ASN A 207 13.01 -11.00 6.84
CA ASN A 207 13.86 -9.81 6.73
C ASN A 207 13.17 -8.64 6.02
N HIS A 208 12.12 -8.93 5.23
CA HIS A 208 11.53 -7.96 4.32
C HIS A 208 10.01 -7.80 4.49
N ASP A 209 9.32 -8.83 5.03
CA ASP A 209 7.88 -8.77 5.29
C ASP A 209 7.59 -8.26 6.71
N PRO A 210 7.13 -7.01 6.87
CA PRO A 210 6.84 -6.46 8.20
C PRO A 210 5.70 -7.21 8.90
N ASP A 211 4.81 -7.86 8.15
CA ASP A 211 3.70 -8.62 8.73
C ASP A 211 4.17 -9.97 9.29
N ALA A 212 5.28 -10.52 8.79
CA ALA A 212 5.89 -11.75 9.29
C ALA A 212 6.91 -11.55 10.41
N MET A 213 7.51 -10.35 10.51
CA MET A 213 8.62 -10.10 11.44
C MET A 213 8.28 -10.35 12.91
N GLY A 214 7.03 -10.17 13.32
CA GLY A 214 6.66 -10.27 14.72
C GLY A 214 7.40 -9.23 15.59
N ASN A 215 7.19 -9.29 16.88
CA ASN A 215 7.87 -8.44 17.85
C ASN A 215 8.05 -9.18 19.19
N ILE A 216 8.62 -8.49 20.19
CA ILE A 216 8.85 -9.08 21.52
C ILE A 216 7.53 -9.57 22.17
N ILE A 217 6.40 -8.94 21.87
CA ILE A 217 5.10 -9.22 22.50
C ILE A 217 4.32 -10.28 21.73
N VAL A 218 4.42 -10.28 20.38
CA VAL A 218 3.67 -11.18 19.50
C VAL A 218 4.64 -11.94 18.59
N ARG A 219 4.55 -13.26 18.61
CA ARG A 219 5.33 -14.15 17.76
C ARG A 219 4.45 -14.64 16.61
N LEU A 220 4.68 -14.12 15.43
CA LEU A 220 3.91 -14.43 14.22
C LEU A 220 4.55 -15.54 13.38
N ASN A 221 5.85 -15.80 13.54
CA ASN A 221 6.58 -16.80 12.79
C ASN A 221 7.34 -17.76 13.72
N ALA A 222 7.40 -19.03 13.33
CA ALA A 222 8.10 -20.07 14.10
C ALA A 222 9.61 -19.82 14.21
N SER A 223 10.19 -19.08 13.25
CA SER A 223 11.62 -18.72 13.24
C SER A 223 11.98 -17.66 14.27
N ASN A 224 11.01 -16.90 14.79
CA ASN A 224 11.25 -15.92 15.84
C ASN A 224 11.51 -16.64 17.17
N GLU A 225 12.43 -16.09 17.98
CA GLU A 225 12.72 -16.63 19.30
C GLU A 225 11.47 -16.64 20.18
N TRP A 226 11.27 -17.75 20.88
CA TRP A 226 10.17 -17.88 21.81
C TRP A 226 10.53 -17.26 23.16
N ASN A 227 9.61 -16.51 23.76
CA ASN A 227 9.71 -16.06 25.14
C ASN A 227 8.40 -16.29 25.91
N GLY A 228 8.44 -16.19 27.23
CA GLY A 228 7.31 -16.56 28.11
C GLY A 228 6.03 -15.77 27.88
N ILE A 229 6.10 -14.52 27.38
CA ILE A 229 4.93 -13.67 27.10
C ILE A 229 4.11 -14.24 25.93
N HIS A 230 4.75 -14.90 24.96
CA HIS A 230 4.08 -15.47 23.79
C HIS A 230 3.08 -16.58 24.16
N ARG A 231 3.26 -17.22 25.33
CA ARG A 231 2.31 -18.23 25.84
C ARG A 231 0.89 -17.67 25.94
N TYR A 232 0.76 -16.37 26.21
CA TYR A 232 -0.51 -15.70 26.45
C TYR A 232 -0.91 -14.76 25.30
N GLN A 233 -0.23 -14.83 24.16
CA GLN A 233 -0.51 -13.90 23.05
C GLN A 233 -1.96 -13.99 22.53
N HIS A 234 -2.60 -15.14 22.61
CA HIS A 234 -4.00 -15.36 22.27
C HIS A 234 -4.99 -14.54 23.14
N LEU A 235 -4.55 -14.05 24.31
CA LEU A 235 -5.32 -13.18 25.18
C LEU A 235 -4.95 -11.71 24.97
N HIS A 236 -3.66 -11.37 25.06
CA HIS A 236 -3.24 -9.98 25.02
C HIS A 236 -3.29 -9.37 23.61
N ILE A 237 -3.36 -10.17 22.56
CA ILE A 237 -3.47 -9.66 21.19
C ILE A 237 -4.74 -8.82 20.98
N PHE A 238 -5.85 -9.15 21.64
CA PHE A 238 -7.06 -8.35 21.57
C PHE A 238 -6.90 -6.96 22.20
N LEU A 239 -6.16 -6.88 23.31
CA LEU A 239 -5.82 -5.59 23.95
C LEU A 239 -4.86 -4.78 23.07
N LEU A 240 -3.91 -5.45 22.41
CA LEU A 240 -3.01 -4.79 21.47
C LEU A 240 -3.79 -4.23 20.27
N PHE A 241 -4.74 -4.97 19.72
CA PHE A 241 -5.58 -4.47 18.62
C PHE A 241 -6.44 -3.28 19.03
N ALA A 242 -6.92 -3.23 20.28
CA ALA A 242 -7.68 -2.08 20.77
C ALA A 242 -6.89 -0.76 20.75
N VAL A 243 -5.57 -0.81 20.96
CA VAL A 243 -4.68 0.36 20.94
C VAL A 243 -3.89 0.51 19.63
N PHE A 244 -3.88 -0.54 18.80
CA PHE A 244 -3.08 -0.59 17.57
C PHE A 244 -3.43 0.54 16.60
N GLY A 245 -4.72 0.81 16.40
CA GLY A 245 -5.17 1.86 15.49
C GLY A 245 -4.62 3.23 15.86
N LEU A 246 -4.66 3.58 17.15
CA LEU A 246 -4.10 4.84 17.65
C LEU A 246 -2.57 4.87 17.49
N PHE A 247 -1.90 3.78 17.88
CA PHE A 247 -0.44 3.67 17.74
C PHE A 247 -0.02 3.78 16.27
N TYR A 248 -0.70 3.07 15.38
CA TYR A 248 -0.42 3.08 13.94
C TYR A 248 -0.60 4.47 13.34
N SER A 249 -1.68 5.16 13.70
CA SER A 249 -1.97 6.51 13.21
C SER A 249 -0.92 7.53 13.66
N VAL A 250 -0.57 7.53 14.96
CA VAL A 250 0.45 8.43 15.51
C VAL A 250 1.82 8.09 14.95
N LYS A 251 2.18 6.81 14.90
CA LYS A 251 3.46 6.35 14.36
C LYS A 251 3.63 6.80 12.92
N GLY A 252 2.65 6.54 12.04
CA GLY A 252 2.72 6.93 10.63
C GLY A 252 2.91 8.44 10.45
N PHE A 253 2.24 9.26 11.25
CA PHE A 253 2.44 10.71 11.20
C PHE A 253 3.84 11.13 11.67
N VAL A 254 4.30 10.58 12.79
CA VAL A 254 5.62 10.88 13.36
C VAL A 254 6.73 10.41 12.43
N ASP A 255 6.63 9.21 11.89
CA ASP A 255 7.58 8.68 10.91
C ASP A 255 7.68 9.59 9.68
N ASN A 256 6.54 10.09 9.19
CA ASN A 256 6.50 11.01 8.06
C ASN A 256 7.12 12.37 8.36
N VAL A 257 6.94 12.90 9.58
CA VAL A 257 7.54 14.19 10.01
C VAL A 257 9.05 14.07 10.15
N TYR A 258 9.53 12.99 10.75
CA TYR A 258 10.95 12.82 11.08
C TYR A 258 11.71 11.96 10.07
N ASN A 259 11.06 11.44 9.04
CA ASN A 259 11.62 10.52 8.05
C ASN A 259 12.26 9.25 8.67
N TRP A 260 11.77 8.78 9.79
CA TRP A 260 12.39 7.65 10.53
C TRP A 260 12.22 6.32 9.80
N SER A 261 11.16 6.14 9.05
CA SER A 261 10.89 4.91 8.30
C SER A 261 11.24 5.01 6.80
N HIS A 262 11.77 6.14 6.37
CA HIS A 262 11.96 6.43 4.93
C HIS A 262 13.26 5.90 4.33
N THR A 263 14.07 5.17 5.10
CA THR A 263 15.33 4.59 4.61
C THR A 263 15.11 3.63 3.44
N ASP A 264 13.95 2.98 3.42
CA ASP A 264 13.57 2.01 2.39
C ASP A 264 12.70 2.59 1.29
N TYR A 265 12.33 3.88 1.37
CA TYR A 265 11.56 4.52 0.31
C TYR A 265 12.45 4.97 -0.84
N SER A 266 11.87 4.96 -2.05
CA SER A 266 12.48 5.63 -3.19
C SER A 266 12.68 7.12 -2.87
N PRO A 267 13.88 7.71 -3.11
CA PRO A 267 14.11 9.14 -2.92
C PRO A 267 13.15 10.03 -3.72
N ILE A 268 12.65 9.54 -4.84
CA ILE A 268 11.66 10.23 -5.67
C ILE A 268 10.34 10.35 -4.91
N ILE A 269 9.88 9.27 -4.28
CA ILE A 269 8.67 9.26 -3.45
C ILE A 269 8.80 10.24 -2.29
N VAL A 270 9.91 10.17 -1.56
CA VAL A 270 10.16 11.07 -0.42
C VAL A 270 10.10 12.54 -0.87
N LYS A 271 10.81 12.90 -1.93
CA LYS A 271 10.89 14.27 -2.42
C LYS A 271 9.55 14.79 -2.97
N LYS A 272 8.81 13.96 -3.69
CA LYS A 272 7.65 14.40 -4.49
C LYS A 272 6.34 14.31 -3.71
N TYR A 273 6.16 13.30 -2.86
CA TYR A 273 4.86 12.97 -2.28
C TYR A 273 4.79 13.10 -0.76
N MET A 274 5.89 12.84 -0.02
CA MET A 274 5.81 12.71 1.43
C MET A 274 5.38 13.99 2.14
N ARG A 275 5.71 15.17 1.63
CA ARG A 275 5.24 16.44 2.22
C ARG A 275 3.70 16.55 2.19
N SER A 276 3.10 16.22 1.05
CA SER A 276 1.62 16.26 0.93
C SER A 276 0.96 15.16 1.74
N GLU A 277 1.61 14.00 1.84
CA GLU A 277 1.14 12.88 2.65
C GLU A 277 1.16 13.23 4.13
N THR A 278 2.24 13.80 4.63
CA THR A 278 2.35 14.27 6.02
C THR A 278 1.24 15.28 6.36
N ILE A 279 0.94 16.21 5.46
CA ILE A 279 -0.14 17.18 5.64
C ILE A 279 -1.50 16.45 5.73
N ARG A 280 -1.79 15.55 4.79
CA ARG A 280 -3.06 14.80 4.77
C ARG A 280 -3.24 13.95 6.02
N THR A 281 -2.21 13.21 6.41
CA THR A 281 -2.24 12.39 7.63
C THR A 281 -2.41 13.26 8.88
N GLY A 282 -1.69 14.39 8.94
CA GLY A 282 -1.84 15.37 10.02
C GLY A 282 -3.25 15.98 10.10
N MET A 283 -3.86 16.28 8.98
CA MET A 283 -5.26 16.75 8.93
C MET A 283 -6.23 15.66 9.41
N GLY A 284 -6.03 14.41 9.03
CA GLY A 284 -6.82 13.28 9.50
C GLY A 284 -6.71 13.10 11.01
N LEU A 285 -5.50 13.16 11.55
CA LEU A 285 -5.25 13.06 12.99
C LEU A 285 -5.76 14.26 13.79
N SER A 286 -5.57 15.48 13.27
CA SER A 286 -6.00 16.70 13.95
C SER A 286 -7.50 16.70 14.21
N ARG A 287 -8.28 16.09 13.35
CA ARG A 287 -9.71 15.90 13.51
C ARG A 287 -10.06 15.17 14.82
N TRP A 288 -9.32 14.11 15.17
CA TRP A 288 -9.52 13.35 16.40
C TRP A 288 -9.20 14.12 17.68
N ILE A 289 -8.46 15.21 17.56
CA ILE A 289 -8.09 16.08 18.67
C ILE A 289 -8.95 17.34 18.66
N ILE A 290 -9.01 18.02 17.53
CA ILE A 290 -9.66 19.35 17.41
C ILE A 290 -11.17 19.23 17.62
N LEU A 291 -11.82 18.22 17.05
CA LEU A 291 -13.28 18.13 17.10
C LEU A 291 -13.80 17.80 18.51
N PRO A 292 -13.24 16.84 19.28
CA PRO A 292 -13.61 16.66 20.68
C PRO A 292 -13.29 17.86 21.54
N MET A 293 -12.15 18.55 21.33
CA MET A 293 -11.82 19.77 22.04
C MET A 293 -12.80 20.90 21.75
N TRP A 294 -13.23 21.04 20.52
CA TRP A 294 -14.25 22.01 20.12
C TRP A 294 -15.60 21.72 20.80
N GLY A 295 -16.03 20.46 20.82
CA GLY A 295 -17.24 20.04 21.56
C GLY A 295 -17.14 20.35 23.05
N TRP A 296 -16.00 20.01 23.68
CA TRP A 296 -15.75 20.33 25.08
C TRP A 296 -15.76 21.84 25.35
N TRP A 297 -15.17 22.65 24.49
CA TRP A 297 -15.15 24.12 24.62
C TRP A 297 -16.56 24.69 24.49
N ARG A 298 -17.37 24.23 23.55
CA ARG A 298 -18.77 24.67 23.39
C ARG A 298 -19.61 24.28 24.63
N GLY A 299 -19.53 23.03 25.08
CA GLY A 299 -20.24 22.55 26.25
C GLY A 299 -19.84 23.27 27.54
N GLY A 300 -18.57 23.61 27.68
CA GLY A 300 -18.07 24.44 28.79
C GLY A 300 -18.52 25.91 28.74
N ALA A 301 -18.76 26.44 27.54
CA ALA A 301 -19.26 27.81 27.36
C ALA A 301 -20.79 27.94 27.60
N GLU A 302 -21.52 26.84 27.36
CA GLU A 302 -22.98 26.80 27.53
C GLU A 302 -23.41 26.19 28.89
N GLY A 303 -22.52 25.52 29.59
CA GLY A 303 -22.83 24.66 30.76
C GLY A 303 -22.17 25.06 32.10
N ALA A 304 -21.71 26.28 32.25
CA ALA A 304 -21.42 26.80 33.60
C ALA A 304 -22.73 27.40 34.14
N PRO A 305 -23.40 26.74 35.15
CA PRO A 305 -24.53 27.31 35.81
C PRO A 305 -24.12 28.55 36.65
#